data_7022fa7c06c148058e3d81f8d5837b35
#
_entry.id   7022fa7c06c148058e3d81f8d5837b35
#
_cell.length_a   1.000
_cell.length_b   1.000
_cell.length_c   1.000
_cell.angle_alpha   90.00
_cell.angle_beta   90.00
_cell.angle_gamma   90.00
#
_symmetry.space_group_name_H-M   'P 1'
#
loop_
_entity.id
_entity.type
_entity.pdbx_description
1 polymer ?
#
loop_
_entity_poly.entity_id
_entity_poly.type
_entity_poly.pdbx_seq_one_letter_code
_entity_poly.pdbx_strand_id
1 'polypeptide(L)'
;MTTFARDIPVRSLVALACLAAYNDRLRGGVDVVGISNFVSFLEHTSAYRRDLRRAEYGDERDPKMRSFLTHISPLNNSGAIRRPVLVVAGVNDPRVPVSESEQLVSRLRARGNEVWYLAAKDEGHGFRKKANRDVYLTTAAMFLARLATEP
;
A
#
# COMPACT_ATOMS: atom_id res chain seq x y z
N MET A 1 -22.38 1.22 -14.99
CA MET A 1 -21.17 1.84 -15.60
C MET A 1 -20.27 2.29 -14.45
N THR A 2 -19.34 1.45 -14.02
CA THR A 2 -18.56 1.65 -12.79
C THR A 2 -17.33 2.47 -13.14
N THR A 3 -17.35 3.74 -12.78
CA THR A 3 -16.22 4.65 -12.95
C THR A 3 -15.12 4.25 -11.96
N PHE A 4 -14.10 3.55 -12.43
CA PHE A 4 -12.89 3.35 -11.65
C PHE A 4 -12.17 4.69 -11.53
N ALA A 5 -12.25 5.32 -10.36
CA ALA A 5 -11.54 6.55 -10.09
C ALA A 5 -10.03 6.34 -10.19
N ARG A 6 -9.37 7.21 -10.95
CA ARG A 6 -7.98 7.09 -11.41
C ARG A 6 -6.90 7.49 -10.40
N ASP A 7 -7.24 7.83 -9.15
CA ASP A 7 -6.27 8.24 -8.13
C ASP A 7 -6.26 7.24 -6.96
N ILE A 8 -5.32 6.33 -7.03
CA ILE A 8 -5.25 5.08 -6.25
C ILE A 8 -4.57 5.17 -4.87
N PRO A 9 -3.70 6.16 -4.51
CA PRO A 9 -2.95 6.09 -3.24
C PRO A 9 -3.82 6.01 -1.99
N VAL A 10 -4.93 6.75 -1.98
CA VAL A 10 -5.87 6.79 -0.84
C VAL A 10 -6.59 5.46 -0.64
N ARG A 11 -6.88 4.71 -1.71
CA ARG A 11 -7.63 3.44 -1.62
C ARG A 11 -6.82 2.35 -0.95
N SER A 12 -5.54 2.25 -1.27
CA SER A 12 -4.65 1.26 -0.68
C SER A 12 -4.38 1.55 0.79
N LEU A 13 -4.21 2.82 1.15
CA LEU A 13 -4.15 3.26 2.54
C LEU A 13 -5.40 2.83 3.32
N VAL A 14 -6.60 3.05 2.74
CA VAL A 14 -7.87 2.64 3.35
C VAL A 14 -7.93 1.13 3.52
N ALA A 15 -7.47 0.33 2.56
CA ALA A 15 -7.43 -1.12 2.69
C ALA A 15 -6.57 -1.58 3.87
N LEU A 16 -5.37 -1.02 4.04
CA LEU A 16 -4.48 -1.33 5.16
C LEU A 16 -5.06 -0.85 6.51
N ALA A 17 -5.67 0.33 6.54
CA ALA A 17 -6.34 0.86 7.74
C ALA A 17 -7.54 -0.01 8.14
N CYS A 18 -8.34 -0.45 7.16
CA CYS A 18 -9.45 -1.38 7.40
C CYS A 18 -8.96 -2.74 7.92
N LEU A 19 -7.85 -3.27 7.36
CA LEU A 19 -7.25 -4.50 7.86
C LEU A 19 -6.79 -4.36 9.31
N ALA A 20 -6.21 -3.22 9.69
CA ALA A 20 -5.80 -2.97 11.06
C ALA A 20 -7.00 -2.81 12.03
N ALA A 21 -8.05 -2.08 11.60
CA ALA A 21 -9.20 -1.75 12.45
C ALA A 21 -10.26 -2.87 12.51
N TYR A 22 -10.43 -3.61 11.40
CA TYR A 22 -11.51 -4.60 11.23
C TYR A 22 -10.98 -5.98 10.85
N ASN A 23 -9.82 -6.35 11.38
CA ASN A 23 -9.10 -7.57 11.04
C ASN A 23 -9.98 -8.83 11.14
N ASP A 24 -10.86 -8.91 12.15
CA ASP A 24 -11.73 -10.07 12.37
C ASP A 24 -12.92 -10.15 11.39
N ARG A 25 -13.21 -9.06 10.68
CA ARG A 25 -14.31 -8.96 9.71
C ARG A 25 -13.84 -9.13 8.26
N LEU A 26 -12.53 -9.16 8.03
CA LEU A 26 -11.92 -9.26 6.72
C LEU A 26 -11.12 -10.55 6.59
N ARG A 27 -11.13 -11.17 5.43
CA ARG A 27 -10.34 -12.37 5.14
C ARG A 27 -8.91 -12.05 4.70
N GLY A 28 -8.67 -10.88 4.16
CA GLY A 28 -7.40 -10.41 3.67
C GLY A 28 -7.53 -9.08 2.94
N GLY A 29 -6.44 -8.58 2.36
CA GLY A 29 -6.45 -7.33 1.63
C GLY A 29 -5.46 -7.28 0.48
N VAL A 30 -5.76 -6.41 -0.50
CA VAL A 30 -4.89 -6.12 -1.64
C VAL A 30 -4.48 -4.66 -1.57
N ASP A 31 -3.19 -4.43 -1.40
CA ASP A 31 -2.55 -3.12 -1.40
C ASP A 31 -1.82 -2.90 -2.73
N VAL A 32 -2.26 -1.94 -3.52
CA VAL A 32 -1.68 -1.63 -4.83
C VAL A 32 -1.10 -0.23 -4.81
N VAL A 33 0.21 -0.12 -4.92
CA VAL A 33 0.98 1.14 -4.89
C VAL A 33 0.63 2.03 -3.70
N GLY A 34 0.43 1.41 -2.54
CA GLY A 34 -0.06 2.07 -1.32
C GLY A 34 1.02 2.79 -0.55
N ILE A 35 0.57 3.80 0.22
CA ILE A 35 1.40 4.49 1.21
C ILE A 35 1.31 3.70 2.51
N SER A 36 2.43 3.20 3.00
CA SER A 36 2.48 2.49 4.27
C SER A 36 2.83 3.41 5.45
N ASN A 37 3.63 4.45 5.19
CA ASN A 37 4.04 5.44 6.19
C ASN A 37 4.02 6.85 5.57
N PHE A 38 3.16 7.71 6.08
CA PHE A 38 3.02 9.08 5.57
C PHE A 38 4.31 9.91 5.68
N VAL A 39 5.07 9.72 6.75
CA VAL A 39 6.29 10.49 6.98
C VAL A 39 7.34 10.10 5.94
N SER A 40 7.67 8.82 5.80
CA SER A 40 8.66 8.35 4.82
C SER A 40 8.20 8.63 3.39
N PHE A 41 6.91 8.51 3.10
CA PHE A 41 6.33 8.85 1.81
C PHE A 41 6.58 10.33 1.47
N LEU A 42 6.29 11.28 2.37
CA LEU A 42 6.47 12.70 2.16
C LEU A 42 7.95 13.07 2.02
N GLU A 43 8.84 12.41 2.75
CA GLU A 43 10.28 12.61 2.66
C GLU A 43 10.88 12.09 1.33
N HIS A 44 10.36 10.98 0.78
CA HIS A 44 10.98 10.27 -0.35
C HIS A 44 10.20 10.37 -1.67
N THR A 45 8.96 10.87 -1.69
CA THR A 45 8.25 11.11 -2.96
C THR A 45 9.03 12.12 -3.82
N SER A 46 8.85 12.05 -5.14
CA SER A 46 9.55 12.92 -6.08
C SER A 46 9.44 14.40 -5.71
N ALA A 47 10.55 15.12 -5.77
CA ALA A 47 10.65 16.52 -5.29
C ALA A 47 9.57 17.44 -5.86
N TYR A 48 9.27 17.32 -7.16
CA TYR A 48 8.23 18.13 -7.83
C TYR A 48 6.81 17.90 -7.32
N ARG A 49 6.58 16.82 -6.56
CA ARG A 49 5.26 16.46 -6.00
C ARG A 49 5.16 16.74 -4.50
N ARG A 50 6.29 16.90 -3.84
CA ARG A 50 6.37 16.89 -2.37
C ARG A 50 5.52 17.99 -1.74
N ASP A 51 5.62 19.22 -2.22
CA ASP A 51 4.86 20.31 -1.63
C ASP A 51 3.36 20.17 -1.88
N LEU A 52 2.97 19.65 -3.05
CA LEU A 52 1.57 19.30 -3.31
C LEU A 52 1.07 18.24 -2.32
N ARG A 53 1.88 17.23 -2.01
CA ARG A 53 1.51 16.17 -1.06
C ARG A 53 1.48 16.65 0.39
N ARG A 54 2.36 17.59 0.75
CA ARG A 54 2.28 18.29 2.04
C ARG A 54 0.99 19.08 2.21
N ALA A 55 0.57 19.78 1.17
CA ALA A 55 -0.71 20.49 1.18
C ALA A 55 -1.92 19.55 1.30
N GLU A 56 -1.82 18.32 0.76
CA GLU A 56 -2.89 17.32 0.76
C GLU A 56 -2.97 16.53 2.07
N TYR A 57 -1.82 16.09 2.61
CA TYR A 57 -1.76 15.17 3.77
C TYR A 57 -1.31 15.83 5.07
N GLY A 58 -0.67 16.98 5.00
CA GLY A 58 0.00 17.66 6.11
C GLY A 58 1.51 17.71 5.92
N ASP A 59 2.17 18.64 6.62
CA ASP A 59 3.60 18.87 6.51
C ASP A 59 4.36 18.11 7.61
N GLU A 60 5.12 17.10 7.23
CA GLU A 60 5.91 16.26 8.13
C GLU A 60 7.04 17.01 8.84
N ARG A 61 7.33 18.24 8.41
CA ARG A 61 8.33 19.10 9.05
C ARG A 61 7.79 19.78 10.33
N ASP A 62 6.46 19.94 10.42
CA ASP A 62 5.82 20.38 11.67
C ASP A 62 5.79 19.21 12.67
N PRO A 63 6.32 19.36 13.89
CA PRO A 63 6.41 18.27 14.86
C PRO A 63 5.04 17.69 15.26
N LYS A 64 3.99 18.50 15.34
CA LYS A 64 2.65 18.04 15.71
C LYS A 64 2.04 17.24 14.56
N MET A 65 2.18 17.75 13.34
CA MET A 65 1.71 17.06 12.14
C MET A 65 2.49 15.76 11.93
N ARG A 66 3.81 15.76 12.12
CA ARG A 66 4.63 14.54 12.05
C ARG A 66 4.15 13.48 13.03
N SER A 67 3.86 13.86 14.27
CA SER A 67 3.32 12.94 15.27
C SER A 67 1.98 12.36 14.84
N PHE A 68 1.08 13.19 14.32
CA PHE A 68 -0.21 12.76 13.78
C PHE A 68 -0.04 11.79 12.60
N LEU A 69 0.77 12.15 11.59
CA LEU A 69 1.05 11.32 10.41
C LEU A 69 1.68 9.98 10.81
N THR A 70 2.57 9.98 11.79
CA THR A 70 3.16 8.76 12.35
C THR A 70 2.09 7.86 12.98
N HIS A 71 1.18 8.46 13.76
CA HIS A 71 0.11 7.74 14.43
C HIS A 71 -0.86 7.07 13.46
N ILE A 72 -1.25 7.76 12.39
CA ILE A 72 -2.21 7.23 11.41
C ILE A 72 -1.57 6.33 10.34
N SER A 73 -0.25 6.20 10.31
CA SER A 73 0.46 5.40 9.30
C SER A 73 0.20 3.90 9.49
N PRO A 74 -0.27 3.18 8.45
CA PRO A 74 -0.55 1.74 8.55
C PRO A 74 0.64 0.91 9.00
N LEU A 75 1.85 1.27 8.59
CA LEU A 75 3.08 0.59 8.99
C LEU A 75 3.24 0.54 10.52
N ASN A 76 2.93 1.64 11.20
CA ASN A 76 3.03 1.72 12.66
C ASN A 76 1.90 0.95 13.36
N ASN A 77 0.76 0.82 12.68
CA ASN A 77 -0.40 0.05 13.14
C ASN A 77 -0.42 -1.40 12.61
N SER A 78 0.61 -1.82 11.89
CA SER A 78 0.70 -3.15 11.27
C SER A 78 0.64 -4.32 12.25
N GLY A 79 0.88 -4.05 13.54
CA GLY A 79 0.70 -5.03 14.60
C GLY A 79 -0.71 -5.58 14.77
N ALA A 80 -1.71 -4.82 14.35
CA ALA A 80 -3.10 -5.24 14.34
C ALA A 80 -3.46 -6.11 13.11
N ILE A 81 -2.68 -6.04 12.03
CA ILE A 81 -2.92 -6.81 10.81
C ILE A 81 -2.47 -8.26 11.04
N ARG A 82 -3.42 -9.20 10.99
CA ARG A 82 -3.18 -10.66 11.12
C ARG A 82 -3.60 -11.43 9.89
N ARG A 83 -4.30 -10.80 8.98
CA ARG A 83 -4.84 -11.43 7.77
C ARG A 83 -3.82 -11.37 6.63
N PRO A 84 -3.90 -12.29 5.67
CA PRO A 84 -3.06 -12.28 4.47
C PRO A 84 -3.16 -10.96 3.71
N VAL A 85 -2.04 -10.51 3.16
CA VAL A 85 -1.98 -9.28 2.37
C VAL A 85 -1.25 -9.53 1.05
N LEU A 86 -1.86 -9.14 -0.07
CA LEU A 86 -1.17 -9.01 -1.35
C LEU A 86 -0.70 -7.56 -1.50
N VAL A 87 0.60 -7.36 -1.59
CA VAL A 87 1.22 -6.05 -1.84
C VAL A 87 1.75 -5.99 -3.27
N VAL A 88 1.36 -4.95 -4.01
CA VAL A 88 1.70 -4.78 -5.43
C VAL A 88 2.37 -3.44 -5.65
N ALA A 89 3.55 -3.42 -6.27
CA ALA A 89 4.35 -2.20 -6.48
C ALA A 89 4.99 -2.15 -7.87
N GLY A 90 5.10 -0.93 -8.41
CA GLY A 90 5.98 -0.64 -9.53
C GLY A 90 7.31 -0.07 -9.01
N VAL A 91 8.44 -0.66 -9.40
CA VAL A 91 9.76 -0.25 -8.90
C VAL A 91 10.12 1.17 -9.35
N ASN A 92 9.65 1.60 -10.51
CA ASN A 92 9.89 2.93 -11.07
C ASN A 92 8.73 3.91 -10.80
N ASP A 93 7.99 3.71 -9.71
CA ASP A 93 6.89 4.60 -9.35
C ASP A 93 7.40 5.98 -8.87
N PRO A 94 7.12 7.08 -9.61
CA PRO A 94 7.56 8.42 -9.23
C PRO A 94 6.64 9.06 -8.18
N ARG A 95 5.52 8.43 -7.83
CA ARG A 95 4.52 8.97 -6.91
C ARG A 95 4.66 8.37 -5.53
N VAL A 96 4.67 7.04 -5.46
CA VAL A 96 4.85 6.28 -4.22
C VAL A 96 6.11 5.44 -4.37
N PRO A 97 7.18 5.79 -3.65
CA PRO A 97 8.43 5.04 -3.71
C PRO A 97 8.22 3.57 -3.38
N VAL A 98 8.89 2.67 -4.09
CA VAL A 98 8.79 1.22 -3.85
C VAL A 98 9.16 0.85 -2.41
N SER A 99 9.99 1.66 -1.76
CA SER A 99 10.34 1.51 -0.34
C SER A 99 9.14 1.50 0.60
N GLU A 100 8.02 2.14 0.23
CA GLU A 100 6.77 2.08 1.01
C GLU A 100 6.22 0.65 1.05
N SER A 101 6.22 -0.04 -0.08
CA SER A 101 5.80 -1.44 -0.15
C SER A 101 6.81 -2.37 0.51
N GLU A 102 8.10 -2.16 0.32
CA GLU A 102 9.17 -2.99 0.87
C GLU A 102 9.19 -2.96 2.41
N GLN A 103 9.06 -1.77 3.02
CA GLN A 103 9.02 -1.65 4.48
C GLN A 103 7.76 -2.31 5.07
N LEU A 104 6.62 -2.23 4.39
CA LEU A 104 5.38 -2.91 4.81
C LEU A 104 5.55 -4.42 4.74
N VAL A 105 6.01 -4.94 3.61
CA VAL A 105 6.26 -6.38 3.41
C VAL A 105 7.22 -6.92 4.45
N SER A 106 8.35 -6.23 4.67
CA SER A 106 9.34 -6.60 5.68
C SER A 106 8.72 -6.66 7.08
N ARG A 107 7.96 -5.63 7.44
CA ARG A 107 7.33 -5.53 8.76
C ARG A 107 6.29 -6.63 9.00
N LEU A 108 5.44 -6.88 8.01
CA LEU A 108 4.40 -7.91 8.11
C LEU A 108 5.01 -9.32 8.17
N ARG A 109 6.00 -9.62 7.32
CA ARG A 109 6.71 -10.92 7.33
C ARG A 109 7.44 -11.18 8.64
N ALA A 110 8.09 -10.17 9.20
CA ALA A 110 8.78 -10.28 10.49
C ALA A 110 7.81 -10.60 11.65
N ARG A 111 6.51 -10.38 11.46
CA ARG A 111 5.45 -10.72 12.42
C ARG A 111 4.77 -12.07 12.14
N GLY A 112 5.21 -12.78 11.12
CA GLY A 112 4.62 -14.06 10.72
C GLY A 112 3.38 -13.96 9.84
N ASN A 113 3.05 -12.77 9.33
CA ASN A 113 1.92 -12.61 8.42
C ASN A 113 2.20 -13.29 7.08
N GLU A 114 1.17 -13.86 6.46
CA GLU A 114 1.22 -14.28 5.07
C GLU A 114 1.20 -13.03 4.17
N VAL A 115 2.27 -12.86 3.39
CA VAL A 115 2.41 -11.72 2.48
C VAL A 115 2.81 -12.20 1.09
N TRP A 116 1.93 -11.94 0.13
CA TRP A 116 2.25 -12.03 -1.28
C TRP A 116 2.78 -10.70 -1.75
N TYR A 117 3.93 -10.69 -2.42
CA TYR A 117 4.56 -9.46 -2.88
C TYR A 117 4.86 -9.54 -4.37
N LEU A 118 4.28 -8.63 -5.14
CA LEU A 118 4.48 -8.48 -6.58
C LEU A 118 5.11 -7.12 -6.86
N ALA A 119 6.41 -7.10 -7.19
CA ALA A 119 7.13 -5.90 -7.61
C ALA A 119 7.50 -5.98 -9.09
N ALA A 120 6.93 -5.11 -9.91
CA ALA A 120 7.25 -5.03 -11.34
C ALA A 120 8.39 -4.05 -11.57
N LYS A 121 9.55 -4.57 -12.03
CA LYS A 121 10.81 -3.81 -12.18
C LYS A 121 10.74 -2.68 -13.20
N ASP A 122 9.85 -2.79 -14.15
CA ASP A 122 9.73 -1.90 -15.31
C ASP A 122 8.38 -1.16 -15.36
N GLU A 123 7.68 -1.06 -14.23
CA GLU A 123 6.42 -0.34 -14.06
C GLU A 123 6.54 0.84 -13.10
N GLY A 124 5.66 1.82 -13.31
CA GLY A 124 5.48 2.98 -12.46
C GLY A 124 4.22 2.88 -11.60
N HIS A 125 3.50 4.01 -11.45
CA HIS A 125 2.27 4.09 -10.68
C HIS A 125 1.09 3.46 -11.42
N GLY A 126 0.90 2.19 -11.20
CA GLY A 126 -0.06 1.34 -11.91
C GLY A 126 0.57 0.63 -13.12
N PHE A 127 0.08 -0.56 -13.39
CA PHE A 127 0.64 -1.45 -14.40
C PHE A 127 0.07 -1.11 -15.79
N ARG A 128 0.92 -0.56 -16.66
CA ARG A 128 0.54 -0.14 -18.02
C ARG A 128 0.87 -1.19 -19.06
N LYS A 129 1.96 -1.93 -18.88
CA LYS A 129 2.36 -3.00 -19.78
C LYS A 129 1.41 -4.18 -19.64
N LYS A 130 0.88 -4.67 -20.79
CA LYS A 130 -0.11 -5.75 -20.80
C LYS A 130 0.38 -6.98 -20.03
N ALA A 131 1.61 -7.42 -20.29
CA ALA A 131 2.17 -8.61 -19.64
C ALA A 131 2.19 -8.47 -18.10
N ASN A 132 2.66 -7.34 -17.59
CA ASN A 132 2.70 -7.09 -16.14
C ASN A 132 1.30 -6.99 -15.53
N ARG A 133 0.38 -6.35 -16.26
CA ARG A 133 -1.02 -6.26 -15.82
C ARG A 133 -1.69 -7.63 -15.79
N ASP A 134 -1.43 -8.50 -16.77
CA ASP A 134 -1.98 -9.84 -16.80
C ASP A 134 -1.43 -10.67 -15.62
N VAL A 135 -0.13 -10.58 -15.31
CA VAL A 135 0.46 -11.20 -14.12
C VAL A 135 -0.19 -10.66 -12.83
N TYR A 136 -0.34 -9.34 -12.70
CA TYR A 136 -1.00 -8.74 -11.54
C TYR A 136 -2.44 -9.25 -11.37
N LEU A 137 -3.24 -9.22 -12.43
CA LEU A 137 -4.64 -9.66 -12.36
C LEU A 137 -4.75 -11.15 -12.02
N THR A 138 -3.89 -11.99 -12.61
CA THR A 138 -3.83 -13.41 -12.31
C THR A 138 -3.44 -13.65 -10.84
N THR A 139 -2.39 -12.97 -10.36
CA THR A 139 -1.95 -13.07 -8.98
C THR A 139 -3.04 -12.63 -8.00
N ALA A 140 -3.72 -11.52 -8.31
CA ALA A 140 -4.83 -11.03 -7.49
C ALA A 140 -6.01 -12.02 -7.47
N ALA A 141 -6.36 -12.61 -8.63
CA ALA A 141 -7.41 -13.63 -8.71
C ALA A 141 -7.05 -14.88 -7.89
N MET A 142 -5.82 -15.37 -7.99
CA MET A 142 -5.33 -16.50 -7.21
C MET A 142 -5.36 -16.20 -5.71
N PHE A 143 -4.90 -15.02 -5.29
CA PHE A 143 -4.93 -14.59 -3.91
C PHE A 143 -6.35 -14.53 -3.37
N LEU A 144 -7.28 -13.92 -4.10
CA LEU A 144 -8.69 -13.82 -3.70
C LEU A 144 -9.39 -15.19 -3.65
N ALA A 145 -9.10 -16.07 -4.63
CA ALA A 145 -9.62 -17.43 -4.63
C ALA A 145 -9.15 -18.21 -3.40
N ARG A 146 -7.87 -18.09 -3.05
CA ARG A 146 -7.32 -18.67 -1.82
C ARG A 146 -8.08 -18.18 -0.57
N LEU A 147 -8.29 -16.88 -0.43
CA LEU A 147 -9.03 -16.31 0.69
C LEU A 147 -10.49 -16.80 0.76
N ALA A 148 -11.11 -17.09 -0.39
CA ALA A 148 -12.49 -17.58 -0.45
C ALA A 148 -12.63 -19.05 0.00
N THR A 149 -11.58 -19.85 -0.18
CA THR A 149 -11.60 -21.31 0.10
C THR A 149 -11.11 -21.65 1.51
N GLU A 150 -10.43 -20.76 2.20
CA GLU A 150 -10.05 -20.96 3.59
C GLU A 150 -11.23 -20.74 4.56
N PRO A 151 -11.41 -21.58 5.56
CA PRO A 151 -12.47 -21.45 6.56
C PRO A 151 -12.33 -20.19 7.43
#